data_010eba13be3cf483ca843ccfdd37f590
#
_entry.id   010eba13be3cf483ca843ccfdd37f590
#
_cell.length_a   1.000
_cell.length_b   1.000
_cell.length_c   1.000
_cell.angle_alpha   90.00
_cell.angle_beta   90.00
_cell.angle_gamma   90.00
#
_symmetry.space_group_name_H-M   'P 1'
#
loop_
_entity.id
_entity.type
_entity.pdbx_description
1 polymer ?
#
loop_
_entity_poly.entity_id
_entity_poly.type
_entity_poly.pdbx_seq_one_letter_code
_entity_poly.pdbx_strand_id
1 'polypeptide(L)'
;MADSSSKMAVTPTEDRAAKLRLAEAQKTYGRGKANNVKTARDKKLRSNLQRQEYKHKQAVLQAQDAEILLEHTEGFLEPEAELERTYKVRQDEIKASVGIETAKKGFELKLTDMGPYRMDYSRNGRDLLLAGRKGHVATMDWREGKLGCELQLNETVRDARWLHNNQYFAVAQKKHTYIYDHQGTEIHCLNKHLEPLFLEFLPYHFLLASAQMSGHLKYTDTSTGQTVAELPTRLGKPTALAQNPWNAIMHVGHQNGTVTLWSPNSQTPLVKALVHQGPVRSMAMDRQGRYMVSTGQDQKMNVWDIRMYREVHSYSCYQPGASVAISDRGLTAVGWGTQMSVWRGLFDAATADQGKVQSPYMAWGGDGQRIENVRWCPYEDVLGVGHDQGFASIIVPGAGEPNFDSLEANPYENVKQRQEAEVHSLLTKLQPDMISLDPNIIGKLDTINDKKVQEYRNPEQKEDHMEKLKNRGRGRNSALRKYLRKKGGRNVIDEKRLKAETLRKEHAARTKDRLKQERQDLGPALSRFAK
;
A
#
# COMPACT_ATOMS: atom_id res chain seq x y z
N MET A 1 -26.53 53.57 -34.29
CA MET A 1 -25.91 53.76 -32.97
C MET A 1 -24.81 52.72 -32.86
N ALA A 2 -23.58 53.18 -32.83
CA ALA A 2 -22.40 52.33 -32.93
C ALA A 2 -22.00 51.81 -31.55
N ASP A 3 -21.92 50.47 -31.42
CA ASP A 3 -21.34 49.81 -30.28
C ASP A 3 -19.81 50.00 -30.27
N SER A 4 -19.36 50.91 -29.45
CA SER A 4 -17.95 51.09 -29.12
C SER A 4 -17.56 50.09 -28.02
N SER A 5 -17.18 48.86 -28.38
CA SER A 5 -16.45 47.99 -27.50
C SER A 5 -15.04 48.56 -27.26
N SER A 6 -14.87 49.23 -26.13
CA SER A 6 -13.55 49.68 -25.65
C SER A 6 -12.64 48.46 -25.42
N LYS A 7 -11.73 48.19 -26.33
CA LYS A 7 -10.58 47.31 -26.08
C LYS A 7 -9.70 48.00 -25.04
N MET A 8 -9.82 47.57 -23.77
CA MET A 8 -8.84 47.92 -22.76
C MET A 8 -7.46 47.44 -23.23
N ALA A 9 -6.53 48.38 -23.39
CA ALA A 9 -5.14 48.08 -23.72
C ALA A 9 -4.50 47.39 -22.51
N VAL A 10 -4.29 46.08 -22.62
CA VAL A 10 -3.61 45.28 -21.59
C VAL A 10 -2.15 45.73 -21.51
N THR A 11 -1.67 46.05 -20.34
CA THR A 11 -0.29 46.51 -20.13
C THR A 11 0.71 45.36 -20.41
N PRO A 12 1.92 45.63 -20.94
CA PRO A 12 2.91 44.57 -21.27
C PRO A 12 3.36 43.72 -20.07
N THR A 13 3.17 44.22 -18.85
CA THR A 13 3.44 43.49 -17.60
C THR A 13 2.38 42.45 -17.28
N GLU A 14 1.10 42.73 -17.53
CA GLU A 14 -0.02 41.79 -17.37
C GLU A 14 0.08 40.60 -18.33
N ASP A 15 0.48 40.87 -19.59
CA ASP A 15 0.71 39.81 -20.58
C ASP A 15 1.87 38.88 -20.18
N ARG A 16 2.89 39.38 -19.51
CA ARG A 16 4.02 38.59 -19.04
C ARG A 16 3.61 37.71 -17.84
N ALA A 17 2.86 38.24 -16.88
CA ALA A 17 2.34 37.52 -15.76
C ALA A 17 1.38 36.37 -16.18
N ALA A 18 0.47 36.68 -17.13
CA ALA A 18 -0.45 35.67 -17.68
C ALA A 18 0.27 34.54 -18.41
N LYS A 19 1.36 34.85 -19.15
CA LYS A 19 2.19 33.83 -19.81
C LYS A 19 2.95 32.97 -18.82
N LEU A 20 3.49 33.54 -17.74
CA LEU A 20 4.18 32.79 -16.69
C LEU A 20 3.21 31.83 -15.96
N ARG A 21 2.04 32.33 -15.55
CA ARG A 21 0.98 31.52 -14.94
C ARG A 21 0.57 30.36 -15.84
N LEU A 22 0.37 30.60 -17.13
CA LEU A 22 0.02 29.55 -18.10
C LEU A 22 1.15 28.53 -18.26
N ALA A 23 2.41 28.95 -18.21
CA ALA A 23 3.55 28.04 -18.29
C ALA A 23 3.67 27.14 -17.04
N GLU A 24 3.41 27.69 -15.86
CA GLU A 24 3.36 26.94 -14.61
C GLU A 24 2.21 25.94 -14.62
N ALA A 25 1.00 26.38 -14.96
CA ALA A 25 -0.16 25.51 -15.08
C ALA A 25 0.04 24.38 -16.10
N GLN A 26 0.71 24.66 -17.23
CA GLN A 26 1.03 23.64 -18.22
C GLN A 26 2.07 22.61 -17.75
N LYS A 27 2.95 22.98 -16.83
CA LYS A 27 3.92 22.05 -16.24
C LYS A 27 3.24 20.99 -15.38
N THR A 28 2.20 21.38 -14.64
CA THR A 28 1.46 20.50 -13.71
C THR A 28 0.33 19.74 -14.42
N TYR A 29 -0.52 20.46 -15.16
CA TYR A 29 -1.75 19.94 -15.77
C TYR A 29 -1.70 19.78 -17.28
N GLY A 30 -0.52 19.94 -17.89
CA GLY A 30 -0.37 19.84 -19.34
C GLY A 30 -0.42 18.39 -19.84
N ARG A 31 -1.04 18.19 -21.00
CA ARG A 31 -1.13 16.88 -21.69
C ARG A 31 0.17 16.44 -22.40
N GLY A 32 1.30 17.10 -22.19
CA GLY A 32 2.56 16.86 -22.91
C GLY A 32 2.71 17.70 -24.18
N LYS A 33 3.08 17.12 -25.32
CA LYS A 33 3.33 17.89 -26.54
C LYS A 33 2.06 18.52 -27.10
N ALA A 34 2.11 19.84 -27.34
CA ALA A 34 1.06 20.55 -28.05
C ALA A 34 1.00 20.11 -29.53
N ASN A 35 -0.20 20.16 -30.12
CA ASN A 35 -0.37 19.84 -31.52
C ASN A 35 0.31 20.89 -32.38
N ASN A 36 1.08 20.48 -33.40
CA ASN A 36 1.72 21.41 -34.30
C ASN A 36 0.72 21.93 -35.33
N VAL A 37 -0.01 22.99 -34.95
CA VAL A 37 -1.05 23.60 -35.79
C VAL A 37 -0.49 24.16 -37.11
N LYS A 38 0.79 24.56 -37.14
CA LYS A 38 1.44 25.15 -38.33
C LYS A 38 1.64 24.13 -39.46
N THR A 39 1.73 22.84 -39.14
CA THR A 39 1.94 21.77 -40.14
C THR A 39 0.66 21.40 -40.90
N ALA A 40 -0.52 21.74 -40.38
CA ALA A 40 -1.77 21.44 -41.02
C ALA A 40 -1.96 22.33 -42.27
N ARG A 41 -2.02 21.72 -43.49
CA ARG A 41 -2.21 22.42 -44.76
C ARG A 41 -3.67 22.85 -44.94
N ASP A 42 -4.62 22.03 -44.52
CA ASP A 42 -6.03 22.36 -44.61
C ASP A 42 -6.42 23.48 -43.65
N LYS A 43 -7.04 24.53 -44.19
CA LYS A 43 -7.47 25.74 -43.46
C LYS A 43 -8.53 25.39 -42.40
N LYS A 44 -9.47 24.49 -42.71
CA LYS A 44 -10.54 24.08 -41.81
C LYS A 44 -9.99 23.24 -40.63
N LEU A 45 -9.09 22.30 -40.92
CA LEU A 45 -8.40 21.51 -39.92
C LEU A 45 -7.54 22.41 -39.01
N ARG A 46 -6.80 23.35 -39.58
CA ARG A 46 -5.99 24.33 -38.83
C ARG A 46 -6.84 25.14 -37.85
N SER A 47 -8.00 25.63 -38.27
CA SER A 47 -8.92 26.39 -37.44
C SER A 47 -9.47 25.52 -36.28
N ASN A 48 -9.82 24.28 -36.57
CA ASN A 48 -10.30 23.33 -35.54
C ASN A 48 -9.21 23.02 -34.50
N LEU A 49 -7.99 22.76 -34.94
CA LEU A 49 -6.84 22.51 -34.03
C LEU A 49 -6.54 23.75 -33.18
N GLN A 50 -6.59 24.97 -33.76
CA GLN A 50 -6.41 26.20 -32.98
C GLN A 50 -7.47 26.35 -31.89
N ARG A 51 -8.75 26.04 -32.22
CA ARG A 51 -9.85 26.10 -31.26
C ARG A 51 -9.67 25.05 -30.13
N GLN A 52 -9.21 23.86 -30.49
CA GLN A 52 -8.91 22.82 -29.49
C GLN A 52 -7.76 23.23 -28.56
N GLU A 53 -6.67 23.78 -29.12
CA GLU A 53 -5.55 24.29 -28.32
C GLU A 53 -5.96 25.42 -27.38
N TYR A 54 -6.83 26.32 -27.87
CA TYR A 54 -7.36 27.38 -27.02
C TYR A 54 -8.21 26.85 -25.87
N LYS A 55 -9.14 25.90 -26.14
CA LYS A 55 -9.95 25.26 -25.11
C LYS A 55 -9.07 24.51 -24.09
N HIS A 56 -8.02 23.82 -24.58
CA HIS A 56 -7.09 23.13 -23.71
C HIS A 56 -6.33 24.10 -22.78
N LYS A 57 -5.87 25.22 -23.28
CA LYS A 57 -5.22 26.27 -22.46
C LYS A 57 -6.17 26.82 -21.39
N GLN A 58 -7.42 27.05 -21.74
CA GLN A 58 -8.43 27.47 -20.76
C GLN A 58 -8.68 26.38 -19.70
N ALA A 59 -8.81 25.13 -20.11
CA ALA A 59 -9.01 24.02 -19.18
C ALA A 59 -7.84 23.84 -18.20
N VAL A 60 -6.59 24.03 -18.65
CA VAL A 60 -5.39 23.99 -17.81
C VAL A 60 -5.40 25.10 -16.75
N LEU A 61 -5.80 26.31 -17.13
CA LEU A 61 -5.94 27.43 -16.17
C LEU A 61 -7.06 27.18 -15.17
N GLN A 62 -8.20 26.66 -15.64
CA GLN A 62 -9.31 26.32 -14.76
C GLN A 62 -8.95 25.18 -13.79
N ALA A 63 -8.14 24.20 -14.23
CA ALA A 63 -7.64 23.15 -13.35
C ALA A 63 -6.74 23.72 -12.24
N GLN A 64 -5.86 24.68 -12.59
CA GLN A 64 -5.05 25.37 -11.58
C GLN A 64 -5.90 26.19 -10.61
N ASP A 65 -6.94 26.88 -11.11
CA ASP A 65 -7.84 27.65 -10.24
C ASP A 65 -8.66 26.72 -9.31
N ALA A 66 -9.03 25.52 -9.80
CA ALA A 66 -9.72 24.52 -9.00
C ALA A 66 -8.82 23.85 -7.95
N GLU A 67 -7.49 23.92 -8.11
CA GLU A 67 -6.53 23.38 -7.15
C GLU A 67 -6.70 24.01 -5.75
N ILE A 68 -7.10 25.28 -5.67
CA ILE A 68 -7.39 25.96 -4.40
C ILE A 68 -8.49 25.23 -3.61
N LEU A 69 -9.45 24.61 -4.29
CA LEU A 69 -10.50 23.81 -3.65
C LEU A 69 -10.00 22.47 -3.12
N LEU A 70 -8.82 22.03 -3.58
CA LEU A 70 -8.18 20.76 -3.19
C LEU A 70 -7.00 20.97 -2.24
N GLU A 71 -6.62 22.22 -1.96
CA GLU A 71 -5.57 22.51 -0.98
C GLU A 71 -6.03 22.15 0.43
N HIS A 72 -5.32 21.19 1.02
CA HIS A 72 -5.53 20.71 2.38
C HIS A 72 -4.37 21.09 3.29
N THR A 73 -3.93 22.33 3.20
CA THR A 73 -2.87 22.88 4.07
C THR A 73 -3.38 23.13 5.48
N GLU A 74 -4.69 23.22 5.64
CA GLU A 74 -5.35 23.47 6.91
C GLU A 74 -5.51 22.19 7.75
N GLY A 75 -5.68 22.37 9.05
CA GLY A 75 -6.03 21.32 9.99
C GLY A 75 -4.86 20.70 10.76
N PHE A 76 -3.61 21.07 10.50
CA PHE A 76 -2.49 20.63 11.34
C PHE A 76 -2.29 21.55 12.55
N LEU A 77 -1.81 20.97 13.65
CA LEU A 77 -1.30 21.74 14.77
C LEU A 77 0.05 22.34 14.38
N GLU A 78 0.17 23.65 14.51
CA GLU A 78 1.41 24.40 14.29
C GLU A 78 1.82 25.13 15.57
N PRO A 79 3.11 25.13 15.92
CA PRO A 79 3.59 25.88 17.07
C PRO A 79 3.53 27.39 16.79
N GLU A 80 2.94 28.17 17.68
CA GLU A 80 2.91 29.64 17.57
C GLU A 80 4.24 30.28 17.96
N ALA A 81 4.98 29.65 18.87
CA ALA A 81 6.27 30.12 19.34
C ALA A 81 7.38 29.07 19.15
N GLU A 82 8.64 29.49 19.00
CA GLU A 82 9.80 28.61 18.82
C GLU A 82 10.00 27.58 19.95
N LEU A 83 9.57 27.89 21.15
CA LEU A 83 9.67 27.01 22.31
C LEU A 83 8.45 26.10 22.50
N GLU A 84 7.40 26.36 21.79
CA GLU A 84 6.19 25.55 21.83
C GLU A 84 6.40 24.22 21.10
N ARG A 85 5.86 23.15 21.67
CA ARG A 85 5.93 21.81 21.11
C ARG A 85 4.53 21.23 20.98
N THR A 86 4.15 20.85 19.78
CA THR A 86 2.81 20.33 19.44
C THR A 86 2.44 19.07 20.24
N TYR A 87 3.40 18.23 20.61
CA TYR A 87 3.15 17.03 21.41
C TYR A 87 2.73 17.30 22.87
N LYS A 88 2.86 18.54 23.35
CA LYS A 88 2.41 18.93 24.69
C LYS A 88 0.95 19.34 24.75
N VAL A 89 0.35 19.63 23.59
CA VAL A 89 -1.06 20.02 23.48
C VAL A 89 -1.95 18.87 23.92
N ARG A 90 -2.87 19.13 24.83
CA ARG A 90 -3.79 18.14 25.40
C ARG A 90 -5.07 18.04 24.59
N GLN A 91 -5.73 16.90 24.67
CA GLN A 91 -7.02 16.67 23.99
C GLN A 91 -8.11 17.66 24.42
N ASP A 92 -8.09 18.09 25.68
CA ASP A 92 -9.07 19.07 26.20
C ASP A 92 -8.90 20.44 25.55
N GLU A 93 -7.66 20.85 25.29
CA GLU A 93 -7.32 22.09 24.60
C GLU A 93 -7.78 22.03 23.13
N ILE A 94 -7.54 20.89 22.47
CA ILE A 94 -8.00 20.66 21.10
C ILE A 94 -9.55 20.69 21.05
N LYS A 95 -10.22 20.00 21.97
CA LYS A 95 -11.70 19.99 22.03
C LYS A 95 -12.29 21.38 22.29
N ALA A 96 -11.60 22.22 23.04
CA ALA A 96 -12.03 23.59 23.30
C ALA A 96 -11.85 24.52 22.08
N SER A 97 -10.86 24.23 21.21
CA SER A 97 -10.54 25.05 20.03
C SER A 97 -11.34 24.67 18.78
N VAL A 98 -11.89 23.47 18.71
CA VAL A 98 -12.65 22.98 17.55
C VAL A 98 -14.15 23.19 17.72
N GLY A 99 -14.89 23.11 16.60
CA GLY A 99 -16.36 23.20 16.60
C GLY A 99 -17.01 22.07 17.41
N ILE A 100 -18.21 22.33 17.93
CA ILE A 100 -18.95 21.43 18.83
C ILE A 100 -19.14 20.03 18.22
N GLU A 101 -19.38 19.93 16.91
CA GLU A 101 -19.54 18.64 16.22
C GLU A 101 -18.25 17.84 16.16
N THR A 102 -17.14 18.51 15.93
CA THR A 102 -15.82 17.87 15.94
C THR A 102 -15.43 17.48 17.38
N ALA A 103 -15.71 18.32 18.37
CA ALA A 103 -15.45 18.02 19.77
C ALA A 103 -16.19 16.76 20.27
N LYS A 104 -17.41 16.50 19.78
CA LYS A 104 -18.18 15.28 20.10
C LYS A 104 -17.53 14.00 19.57
N LYS A 105 -16.69 14.07 18.53
CA LYS A 105 -15.98 12.92 17.97
C LYS A 105 -14.92 12.36 18.93
N GLY A 106 -14.46 13.15 19.89
CA GLY A 106 -13.56 12.73 20.95
C GLY A 106 -14.31 12.24 22.18
N PHE A 107 -14.53 10.94 22.31
CA PHE A 107 -15.25 10.31 23.41
C PHE A 107 -14.52 9.09 23.96
N GLU A 108 -14.93 8.63 25.14
CA GLU A 108 -14.36 7.45 25.78
C GLU A 108 -15.49 6.49 26.20
N LEU A 109 -15.30 5.21 25.91
CA LEU A 109 -16.20 4.13 26.34
C LEU A 109 -15.48 3.27 27.38
N LYS A 110 -15.96 3.30 28.61
CA LYS A 110 -15.41 2.51 29.72
C LYS A 110 -16.11 1.14 29.78
N LEU A 111 -15.41 0.11 29.31
CA LEU A 111 -15.87 -1.27 29.20
C LEU A 111 -14.92 -2.21 29.96
N THR A 112 -14.90 -2.09 31.27
CA THR A 112 -13.86 -2.67 32.15
C THR A 112 -13.80 -4.20 32.16
N ASP A 113 -14.96 -4.87 31.96
CA ASP A 113 -15.09 -6.30 32.25
C ASP A 113 -14.55 -7.22 31.15
N MET A 114 -14.67 -6.79 29.88
CA MET A 114 -14.45 -7.65 28.71
C MET A 114 -13.15 -7.32 27.92
N GLY A 115 -12.32 -6.41 28.46
CA GLY A 115 -11.05 -6.01 27.82
C GLY A 115 -9.99 -7.13 27.76
N PRO A 116 -8.86 -6.90 27.08
CA PRO A 116 -8.54 -5.74 26.24
C PRO A 116 -9.31 -5.69 24.92
N TYR A 117 -9.48 -4.48 24.39
CA TYR A 117 -10.28 -4.24 23.19
C TYR A 117 -9.42 -4.06 21.94
N ARG A 118 -9.86 -4.67 20.84
CA ARG A 118 -9.46 -4.36 19.47
C ARG A 118 -10.61 -3.73 18.73
N MET A 119 -10.29 -3.00 17.68
CA MET A 119 -11.29 -2.28 16.93
C MET A 119 -10.95 -2.25 15.44
N ASP A 120 -11.98 -1.98 14.67
CA ASP A 120 -11.87 -1.69 13.26
C ASP A 120 -12.94 -0.67 12.84
N TYR A 121 -12.59 0.19 11.89
CA TYR A 121 -13.54 1.10 11.27
C TYR A 121 -14.00 0.55 9.93
N SER A 122 -15.25 0.79 9.59
CA SER A 122 -15.74 0.50 8.24
C SER A 122 -14.99 1.35 7.19
N ARG A 123 -14.94 0.87 5.96
CA ARG A 123 -14.22 1.53 4.87
C ARG A 123 -14.73 2.96 4.59
N ASN A 124 -16.02 3.22 4.81
CA ASN A 124 -16.64 4.53 4.71
C ASN A 124 -16.43 5.41 5.95
N GLY A 125 -15.78 4.90 7.01
CA GLY A 125 -15.50 5.65 8.24
C GLY A 125 -16.72 5.94 9.12
N ARG A 126 -17.88 5.33 8.86
CA ARG A 126 -19.11 5.57 9.60
C ARG A 126 -19.28 4.66 10.81
N ASP A 127 -18.98 3.38 10.64
CA ASP A 127 -19.27 2.37 11.64
C ASP A 127 -17.97 1.90 12.34
N LEU A 128 -18.08 1.72 13.64
CA LEU A 128 -17.02 1.21 14.50
C LEU A 128 -17.37 -0.21 14.95
N LEU A 129 -16.43 -1.13 14.83
CA LEU A 129 -16.49 -2.49 15.36
C LEU A 129 -15.54 -2.59 16.54
N LEU A 130 -16.06 -2.98 17.69
CA LEU A 130 -15.31 -3.23 18.91
C LEU A 130 -15.29 -4.73 19.21
N ALA A 131 -14.15 -5.26 19.57
CA ALA A 131 -13.96 -6.67 19.91
C ALA A 131 -13.15 -6.80 21.20
N GLY A 132 -13.80 -7.15 22.28
CA GLY A 132 -13.19 -7.45 23.58
C GLY A 132 -12.69 -8.89 23.63
N ARG A 133 -11.50 -9.07 24.13
CA ARG A 133 -10.82 -10.39 24.16
C ARG A 133 -11.60 -11.46 24.91
N LYS A 134 -12.45 -11.10 25.87
CA LYS A 134 -13.26 -12.03 26.66
C LYS A 134 -14.59 -12.42 25.99
N GLY A 135 -14.83 -11.98 24.76
CA GLY A 135 -16.00 -12.41 23.96
C GLY A 135 -17.04 -11.33 23.70
N HIS A 136 -16.81 -10.10 24.10
CA HIS A 136 -17.71 -8.98 23.79
C HIS A 136 -17.43 -8.50 22.36
N VAL A 137 -18.48 -8.37 21.53
CA VAL A 137 -18.38 -7.79 20.19
C VAL A 137 -19.54 -6.82 20.02
N ALA A 138 -19.23 -5.59 19.63
CA ALA A 138 -20.23 -4.55 19.43
C ALA A 138 -19.96 -3.77 18.14
N THR A 139 -21.02 -3.43 17.42
CA THR A 139 -20.98 -2.52 16.29
C THR A 139 -21.76 -1.26 16.62
N MET A 140 -21.23 -0.10 16.25
CA MET A 140 -21.91 1.16 16.49
C MET A 140 -21.66 2.16 15.37
N ASP A 141 -22.65 2.97 15.03
CA ASP A 141 -22.47 4.23 14.32
C ASP A 141 -21.91 5.26 15.32
N TRP A 142 -20.62 5.48 15.27
CA TRP A 142 -19.95 6.31 16.26
C TRP A 142 -20.25 7.81 16.09
N ARG A 143 -20.70 8.25 14.90
CA ARG A 143 -21.07 9.64 14.64
C ARG A 143 -22.42 9.98 15.31
N GLU A 144 -23.39 9.11 15.16
CA GLU A 144 -24.71 9.25 15.76
C GLU A 144 -24.76 8.73 17.20
N GLY A 145 -23.75 7.96 17.61
CA GLY A 145 -23.73 7.28 18.91
C GLY A 145 -24.75 6.15 19.01
N LYS A 146 -25.17 5.58 17.88
CA LYS A 146 -26.20 4.55 17.79
C LYS A 146 -25.57 3.16 17.79
N LEU A 147 -25.99 2.32 18.73
CA LEU A 147 -25.61 0.91 18.78
C LEU A 147 -26.24 0.14 17.61
N GLY A 148 -25.43 -0.59 16.86
CA GLY A 148 -25.87 -1.51 15.81
C GLY A 148 -26.26 -2.87 16.38
N CYS A 149 -25.29 -3.62 16.86
CA CYS A 149 -25.50 -4.87 17.58
C CYS A 149 -24.50 -5.00 18.73
N GLU A 150 -24.88 -5.79 19.73
CA GLU A 150 -24.01 -6.17 20.84
C GLU A 150 -24.14 -7.68 21.08
N LEU A 151 -23.01 -8.37 21.06
CA LEU A 151 -22.93 -9.80 21.20
C LEU A 151 -21.98 -10.16 22.35
N GLN A 152 -22.39 -11.13 23.14
CA GLN A 152 -21.53 -11.75 24.12
C GLN A 152 -21.27 -13.19 23.72
N LEU A 153 -20.10 -13.40 23.14
CA LEU A 153 -19.63 -14.72 22.72
C LEU A 153 -18.97 -15.40 23.92
N ASN A 154 -19.29 -16.65 24.15
CA ASN A 154 -18.70 -17.42 25.26
C ASN A 154 -17.27 -17.93 24.96
N GLU A 155 -16.65 -17.41 23.92
CA GLU A 155 -15.28 -17.74 23.50
C GLU A 155 -14.39 -16.49 23.45
N THR A 156 -13.09 -16.68 23.58
CA THR A 156 -12.15 -15.58 23.43
C THR A 156 -12.10 -15.09 21.98
N VAL A 157 -12.29 -13.80 21.79
CA VAL A 157 -12.12 -13.11 20.51
C VAL A 157 -10.68 -12.59 20.42
N ARG A 158 -10.02 -12.84 19.30
CA ARG A 158 -8.64 -12.42 19.06
C ARG A 158 -8.52 -11.24 18.13
N ASP A 159 -9.40 -11.17 17.13
CA ASP A 159 -9.44 -10.09 16.16
C ASP A 159 -10.83 -9.97 15.52
N ALA A 160 -11.18 -8.81 15.01
CA ALA A 160 -12.43 -8.61 14.28
C ALA A 160 -12.19 -7.59 13.15
N ARG A 161 -12.85 -7.81 12.00
CA ARG A 161 -12.72 -6.99 10.81
C ARG A 161 -14.04 -6.81 10.11
N TRP A 162 -14.27 -5.58 9.64
CA TRP A 162 -15.32 -5.34 8.67
C TRP A 162 -14.98 -6.01 7.32
N LEU A 163 -15.99 -6.47 6.62
CA LEU A 163 -15.86 -7.00 5.26
C LEU A 163 -16.02 -5.87 4.22
N HIS A 164 -16.60 -6.17 3.07
CA HIS A 164 -16.73 -5.22 1.95
C HIS A 164 -17.61 -4.00 2.25
N ASN A 165 -18.58 -4.14 3.13
CA ASN A 165 -19.47 -3.06 3.59
C ASN A 165 -19.74 -3.18 5.10
N ASN A 166 -20.55 -2.28 5.65
CA ASN A 166 -20.94 -2.25 7.06
C ASN A 166 -22.04 -3.25 7.44
N GLN A 167 -22.44 -4.15 6.53
CA GLN A 167 -23.45 -5.16 6.80
C GLN A 167 -22.86 -6.45 7.37
N TYR A 168 -21.60 -6.72 7.09
CA TYR A 168 -20.97 -7.98 7.46
C TYR A 168 -19.62 -7.74 8.14
N PHE A 169 -19.37 -8.49 9.19
CA PHE A 169 -18.08 -8.48 9.87
C PHE A 169 -17.63 -9.89 10.22
N ALA A 170 -16.31 -10.08 10.19
CA ALA A 170 -15.68 -11.35 10.55
C ALA A 170 -15.05 -11.25 11.94
N VAL A 171 -15.20 -12.29 12.74
CA VAL A 171 -14.66 -12.40 14.10
C VAL A 171 -13.77 -13.63 14.22
N ALA A 172 -12.53 -13.43 14.60
CA ALA A 172 -11.58 -14.49 14.92
C ALA A 172 -11.83 -14.98 16.36
N GLN A 173 -12.59 -16.03 16.51
CA GLN A 173 -12.81 -16.68 17.80
C GLN A 173 -11.69 -17.68 18.11
N LYS A 174 -11.72 -18.28 19.28
CA LYS A 174 -10.68 -19.21 19.74
C LYS A 174 -10.45 -20.37 18.77
N LYS A 175 -11.53 -20.97 18.25
CA LYS A 175 -11.46 -22.17 17.39
C LYS A 175 -11.53 -21.83 15.90
N HIS A 176 -12.51 -21.03 15.50
CA HIS A 176 -12.82 -20.74 14.10
C HIS A 176 -13.02 -19.26 13.87
N THR A 177 -13.10 -18.88 12.62
CA THR A 177 -13.55 -17.54 12.20
C THR A 177 -15.04 -17.62 11.87
N TYR A 178 -15.81 -16.68 12.39
CA TYR A 178 -17.24 -16.56 12.16
C TYR A 178 -17.53 -15.27 11.41
N ILE A 179 -18.53 -15.30 10.54
CA ILE A 179 -19.05 -14.12 9.83
C ILE A 179 -20.43 -13.84 10.37
N TYR A 180 -20.62 -12.60 10.81
CA TYR A 180 -21.86 -12.08 11.36
C TYR A 180 -22.46 -11.00 10.49
N ASP A 181 -23.79 -10.86 10.56
CA ASP A 181 -24.53 -9.74 10.00
C ASP A 181 -24.53 -8.54 10.95
N HIS A 182 -24.89 -7.36 10.45
CA HIS A 182 -25.04 -6.12 11.24
C HIS A 182 -26.01 -6.26 12.41
N GLN A 183 -26.92 -7.22 12.38
CA GLN A 183 -27.85 -7.55 13.48
C GLN A 183 -27.26 -8.50 14.52
N GLY A 184 -26.03 -9.01 14.29
CA GLY A 184 -25.40 -9.99 15.15
C GLY A 184 -25.80 -11.43 14.88
N THR A 185 -26.49 -11.72 13.77
CA THR A 185 -26.82 -13.09 13.39
C THR A 185 -25.59 -13.78 12.77
N GLU A 186 -25.26 -15.00 13.23
CA GLU A 186 -24.22 -15.80 12.62
C GLU A 186 -24.67 -16.30 11.25
N ILE A 187 -23.90 -15.95 10.20
CA ILE A 187 -24.17 -16.37 8.82
C ILE A 187 -23.34 -17.60 8.47
N HIS A 188 -22.02 -17.53 8.70
CA HIS A 188 -21.09 -18.58 8.33
C HIS A 188 -20.06 -18.85 9.41
N CYS A 189 -19.78 -20.14 9.63
CA CYS A 189 -18.61 -20.62 10.37
C CYS A 189 -17.56 -21.16 9.38
N LEU A 190 -16.41 -20.52 9.32
CA LEU A 190 -15.31 -20.93 8.46
C LEU A 190 -14.48 -22.03 9.11
N ASN A 191 -14.91 -23.27 9.03
CA ASN A 191 -14.29 -24.44 9.67
C ASN A 191 -12.83 -24.68 9.26
N LYS A 192 -12.43 -24.22 8.09
CA LYS A 192 -11.05 -24.33 7.60
C LYS A 192 -10.10 -23.35 8.30
N HIS A 193 -10.61 -22.25 8.88
CA HIS A 193 -9.82 -21.27 9.61
C HIS A 193 -9.67 -21.67 11.07
N LEU A 194 -8.69 -22.53 11.32
CA LEU A 194 -8.43 -23.07 12.66
C LEU A 194 -7.56 -22.11 13.48
N GLU A 195 -7.97 -21.81 14.71
CA GLU A 195 -7.24 -20.96 15.65
C GLU A 195 -6.72 -19.64 15.04
N PRO A 196 -7.58 -18.82 14.43
CA PRO A 196 -7.17 -17.57 13.81
C PRO A 196 -6.61 -16.59 14.87
N LEU A 197 -5.53 -15.89 14.54
CA LEU A 197 -4.93 -14.88 15.40
C LEU A 197 -5.21 -13.46 14.88
N PHE A 198 -5.09 -13.28 13.59
CA PHE A 198 -5.28 -12.02 12.91
C PHE A 198 -6.13 -12.22 11.67
N LEU A 199 -6.94 -11.23 11.39
CA LEU A 199 -7.77 -11.14 10.19
C LEU A 199 -7.42 -9.87 9.44
N GLU A 200 -7.42 -9.95 8.11
CA GLU A 200 -7.39 -8.79 7.21
C GLU A 200 -8.29 -9.06 6.01
N PHE A 201 -8.96 -8.03 5.54
CA PHE A 201 -9.86 -8.13 4.41
C PHE A 201 -9.35 -7.34 3.22
N LEU A 202 -9.31 -7.96 2.05
CA LEU A 202 -8.91 -7.36 0.77
C LEU A 202 -10.15 -6.93 -0.02
N PRO A 203 -10.52 -5.66 0.00
CA PRO A 203 -11.83 -5.21 -0.50
C PRO A 203 -12.01 -5.39 -2.01
N TYR A 204 -10.99 -5.15 -2.82
CA TYR A 204 -11.09 -5.27 -4.28
C TYR A 204 -11.12 -6.72 -4.78
N HIS A 205 -10.63 -7.65 -3.98
CA HIS A 205 -10.56 -9.08 -4.30
C HIS A 205 -11.62 -9.90 -3.57
N PHE A 206 -12.34 -9.31 -2.61
CA PHE A 206 -13.26 -10.00 -1.71
C PHE A 206 -12.61 -11.19 -0.97
N LEU A 207 -11.33 -11.05 -0.62
CA LEU A 207 -10.60 -12.09 0.08
C LEU A 207 -10.46 -11.78 1.56
N LEU A 208 -10.89 -12.70 2.40
CA LEU A 208 -10.59 -12.70 3.82
C LEU A 208 -9.29 -13.49 4.05
N ALA A 209 -8.25 -12.81 4.50
CA ALA A 209 -6.98 -13.41 4.89
C ALA A 209 -6.97 -13.67 6.40
N SER A 210 -6.61 -14.86 6.82
CA SER A 210 -6.44 -15.21 8.22
C SER A 210 -5.06 -15.80 8.48
N ALA A 211 -4.35 -15.26 9.47
CA ALA A 211 -3.12 -15.82 9.99
C ALA A 211 -3.43 -16.69 11.22
N GLN A 212 -3.08 -17.97 11.15
CA GLN A 212 -3.44 -18.98 12.14
C GLN A 212 -2.30 -19.23 13.14
N MET A 213 -2.64 -19.73 14.31
CA MET A 213 -1.65 -20.07 15.35
C MET A 213 -0.67 -21.15 14.91
N SER A 214 -1.09 -22.04 14.01
CA SER A 214 -0.26 -23.09 13.39
C SER A 214 0.80 -22.53 12.42
N GLY A 215 0.77 -21.24 12.10
CA GLY A 215 1.66 -20.62 11.12
C GLY A 215 1.17 -20.74 9.67
N HIS A 216 -0.10 -21.04 9.45
CA HIS A 216 -0.71 -21.00 8.11
C HIS A 216 -1.36 -19.65 7.85
N LEU A 217 -1.20 -19.17 6.63
CA LEU A 217 -1.94 -18.03 6.08
C LEU A 217 -2.97 -18.59 5.11
N LYS A 218 -4.25 -18.31 5.34
CA LYS A 218 -5.35 -18.77 4.48
C LYS A 218 -6.09 -17.60 3.88
N TYR A 219 -6.47 -17.77 2.63
CA TYR A 219 -7.30 -16.83 1.89
C TYR A 219 -8.62 -17.50 1.53
N THR A 220 -9.71 -16.90 1.93
CA THR A 220 -11.06 -17.36 1.58
C THR A 220 -11.79 -16.24 0.85
N ASP A 221 -12.37 -16.57 -0.27
CA ASP A 221 -13.21 -15.67 -1.04
C ASP A 221 -14.58 -15.56 -0.35
N THR A 222 -14.90 -14.36 0.16
CA THR A 222 -16.15 -14.12 0.87
C THR A 222 -17.37 -14.11 -0.06
N SER A 223 -17.19 -13.85 -1.36
CA SER A 223 -18.29 -13.85 -2.34
C SER A 223 -18.70 -15.25 -2.77
N THR A 224 -17.77 -16.22 -2.78
CA THR A 224 -18.02 -17.60 -3.22
C THR A 224 -17.95 -18.62 -2.06
N GLY A 225 -17.39 -18.24 -0.92
CA GLY A 225 -17.15 -19.11 0.22
C GLY A 225 -16.02 -20.13 0.01
N GLN A 226 -15.30 -20.06 -1.11
CA GLN A 226 -14.23 -20.99 -1.43
C GLN A 226 -12.89 -20.56 -0.84
N THR A 227 -12.09 -21.53 -0.38
CA THR A 227 -10.70 -21.28 0.02
C THR A 227 -9.85 -21.20 -1.24
N VAL A 228 -9.23 -20.02 -1.46
CA VAL A 228 -8.38 -19.75 -2.64
C VAL A 228 -6.98 -20.32 -2.45
N ALA A 229 -6.38 -20.08 -1.30
CA ALA A 229 -5.02 -20.53 -1.00
C ALA A 229 -4.83 -20.87 0.48
N GLU A 230 -3.98 -21.86 0.75
CA GLU A 230 -3.51 -22.22 2.07
C GLU A 230 -1.98 -22.29 2.03
N LEU A 231 -1.33 -21.37 2.72
CA LEU A 231 0.10 -21.14 2.63
C LEU A 231 0.77 -21.41 3.99
N PRO A 232 1.62 -22.45 4.12
CA PRO A 232 2.38 -22.69 5.32
C PRO A 232 3.59 -21.74 5.39
N THR A 233 3.65 -20.87 6.39
CA THR A 233 4.78 -19.93 6.55
C THR A 233 6.05 -20.63 7.00
N ARG A 234 5.95 -21.79 7.66
CA ARG A 234 7.07 -22.59 8.21
C ARG A 234 7.97 -21.83 9.19
N LEU A 235 7.49 -20.69 9.70
CA LEU A 235 8.22 -19.83 10.65
C LEU A 235 7.54 -19.78 12.02
N GLY A 236 6.60 -20.70 12.27
CA GLY A 236 5.86 -20.78 13.51
C GLY A 236 4.73 -19.75 13.61
N LYS A 237 4.31 -19.48 14.83
CA LYS A 237 3.20 -18.58 15.14
C LYS A 237 3.45 -17.17 14.61
N PRO A 238 2.56 -16.61 13.77
CA PRO A 238 2.63 -15.23 13.34
C PRO A 238 2.36 -14.28 14.51
N THR A 239 3.02 -13.14 14.52
CA THR A 239 2.92 -12.12 15.58
C THR A 239 2.26 -10.84 15.13
N ALA A 240 2.28 -10.57 13.84
CA ALA A 240 1.62 -9.42 13.23
C ALA A 240 1.17 -9.75 11.80
N LEU A 241 0.11 -9.09 11.36
CA LEU A 241 -0.42 -9.18 10.01
C LEU A 241 -0.78 -7.77 9.53
N ALA A 242 -0.41 -7.42 8.32
CA ALA A 242 -0.80 -6.17 7.69
C ALA A 242 -0.96 -6.35 6.18
N GLN A 243 -1.90 -5.64 5.61
CA GLN A 243 -2.14 -5.58 4.18
C GLN A 243 -1.41 -4.38 3.59
N ASN A 244 -0.83 -4.54 2.40
CA ASN A 244 -0.43 -3.42 1.58
C ASN A 244 -1.62 -2.98 0.71
N PRO A 245 -2.17 -1.78 0.91
CA PRO A 245 -3.37 -1.32 0.19
C PRO A 245 -3.17 -1.20 -1.32
N TRP A 246 -1.93 -0.93 -1.77
CA TRP A 246 -1.63 -0.68 -3.17
C TRP A 246 -1.58 -1.96 -4.03
N ASN A 247 -0.98 -3.04 -3.51
CA ASN A 247 -0.79 -4.28 -4.27
C ASN A 247 -1.47 -5.51 -3.67
N ALA A 248 -2.25 -5.34 -2.59
CA ALA A 248 -2.97 -6.40 -1.88
C ALA A 248 -2.08 -7.53 -1.32
N ILE A 249 -0.76 -7.33 -1.22
CA ILE A 249 0.16 -8.30 -0.64
C ILE A 249 0.04 -8.30 0.88
N MET A 250 0.00 -9.51 1.46
CA MET A 250 -0.03 -9.66 2.90
C MET A 250 1.39 -9.73 3.47
N HIS A 251 1.64 -8.91 4.47
CA HIS A 251 2.87 -8.89 5.24
C HIS A 251 2.64 -9.63 6.54
N VAL A 252 3.42 -10.66 6.81
CA VAL A 252 3.33 -11.48 8.02
C VAL A 252 4.59 -11.30 8.84
N GLY A 253 4.43 -10.83 10.08
CA GLY A 253 5.51 -10.71 11.06
C GLY A 253 5.65 -11.98 11.87
N HIS A 254 6.88 -12.36 12.18
CA HIS A 254 7.22 -13.60 12.89
C HIS A 254 7.97 -13.33 14.20
N GLN A 255 8.05 -14.37 15.04
CA GLN A 255 8.73 -14.32 16.34
C GLN A 255 10.25 -14.09 16.22
N ASN A 256 10.84 -14.50 15.11
CA ASN A 256 12.27 -14.34 14.83
C ASN A 256 12.66 -12.97 14.26
N GLY A 257 11.73 -12.01 14.26
CA GLY A 257 11.98 -10.66 13.72
C GLY A 257 11.92 -10.54 12.21
N THR A 258 11.61 -11.62 11.49
CA THR A 258 11.45 -11.58 10.05
C THR A 258 10.04 -11.16 9.66
N VAL A 259 9.94 -10.43 8.56
CA VAL A 259 8.69 -10.13 7.86
C VAL A 259 8.71 -10.85 6.52
N THR A 260 7.64 -11.54 6.21
CA THR A 260 7.47 -12.28 4.95
C THR A 260 6.28 -11.71 4.17
N LEU A 261 6.46 -11.56 2.86
CA LEU A 261 5.45 -11.04 1.94
C LEU A 261 4.82 -12.22 1.19
N TRP A 262 3.50 -12.25 1.19
CA TRP A 262 2.73 -13.35 0.62
C TRP A 262 1.69 -12.89 -0.39
N SER A 263 1.61 -13.62 -1.50
CA SER A 263 0.53 -13.56 -2.47
C SER A 263 -0.19 -14.92 -2.53
N PRO A 264 -1.50 -14.98 -2.78
CA PRO A 264 -2.21 -16.25 -2.92
C PRO A 264 -1.70 -17.12 -4.06
N ASN A 265 -0.99 -16.54 -5.03
CA ASN A 265 -0.47 -17.21 -6.23
C ASN A 265 0.80 -18.02 -5.99
N SER A 266 1.52 -17.77 -4.91
CA SER A 266 2.81 -18.41 -4.64
C SER A 266 2.77 -19.22 -3.35
N GLN A 267 3.23 -20.46 -3.40
CA GLN A 267 3.38 -21.33 -2.23
C GLN A 267 4.60 -20.96 -1.37
N THR A 268 5.49 -20.14 -1.90
CA THR A 268 6.67 -19.62 -1.19
C THR A 268 6.53 -18.13 -0.99
N PRO A 269 7.11 -17.58 0.10
CA PRO A 269 7.07 -16.14 0.32
C PRO A 269 7.79 -15.42 -0.83
N LEU A 270 7.19 -14.33 -1.30
CA LEU A 270 7.77 -13.50 -2.36
C LEU A 270 9.05 -12.82 -1.89
N VAL A 271 9.05 -12.35 -0.65
CA VAL A 271 10.19 -11.70 0.00
C VAL A 271 10.26 -12.13 1.46
N LYS A 272 11.47 -12.22 1.98
CA LYS A 272 11.75 -12.47 3.39
C LYS A 272 12.80 -11.47 3.85
N ALA A 273 12.44 -10.56 4.74
CA ALA A 273 13.30 -9.51 5.27
C ALA A 273 13.46 -9.67 6.78
N LEU A 274 14.67 -9.50 7.31
CA LEU A 274 14.91 -9.39 8.74
C LEU A 274 14.75 -7.91 9.13
N VAL A 275 13.70 -7.62 9.89
CA VAL A 275 13.30 -6.25 10.23
C VAL A 275 13.67 -5.88 11.66
N HIS A 276 13.57 -6.82 12.59
CA HIS A 276 13.83 -6.64 14.02
C HIS A 276 14.71 -7.77 14.58
N GLN A 277 15.37 -7.46 15.70
CA GLN A 277 16.17 -8.45 16.46
C GLN A 277 15.30 -9.16 17.51
N GLY A 278 14.10 -9.55 17.19
CA GLY A 278 13.15 -10.19 18.08
C GLY A 278 11.74 -10.16 17.48
N PRO A 279 10.72 -10.63 18.20
CA PRO A 279 9.38 -10.68 17.66
C PRO A 279 8.89 -9.34 17.12
N VAL A 280 8.37 -9.36 15.90
CA VAL A 280 7.65 -8.22 15.34
C VAL A 280 6.34 -8.07 16.09
N ARG A 281 6.04 -6.89 16.61
CA ARG A 281 4.82 -6.65 17.40
C ARG A 281 3.67 -6.15 16.56
N SER A 282 3.93 -5.16 15.73
CA SER A 282 2.94 -4.59 14.84
C SER A 282 3.60 -4.03 13.58
N MET A 283 2.82 -3.94 12.53
CA MET A 283 3.21 -3.37 11.23
C MET A 283 2.05 -2.59 10.66
N ALA A 284 2.38 -1.51 9.95
CA ALA A 284 1.43 -0.76 9.14
C ALA A 284 2.08 -0.36 7.82
N MET A 285 1.26 -0.26 6.78
CA MET A 285 1.67 0.12 5.44
C MET A 285 1.10 1.47 5.09
N ASP A 286 1.88 2.24 4.35
CA ASP A 286 1.42 3.46 3.73
C ASP A 286 0.38 3.16 2.62
N ARG A 287 -0.58 4.07 2.42
CA ARG A 287 -1.62 3.94 1.38
C ARG A 287 -1.03 3.76 -0.02
N GLN A 288 0.10 4.42 -0.31
CA GLN A 288 0.81 4.28 -1.58
C GLN A 288 1.62 2.97 -1.70
N GLY A 289 1.71 2.17 -0.63
CA GLY A 289 2.47 0.92 -0.60
C GLY A 289 3.98 1.07 -0.70
N ARG A 290 4.51 2.28 -0.43
CA ARG A 290 5.95 2.57 -0.54
C ARG A 290 6.70 2.31 0.75
N TYR A 291 6.11 2.69 1.88
CA TYR A 291 6.75 2.63 3.18
C TYR A 291 6.00 1.68 4.13
N MET A 292 6.77 1.02 4.96
CA MET A 292 6.29 0.19 6.05
C MET A 292 6.85 0.73 7.36
N VAL A 293 6.01 0.90 8.35
CA VAL A 293 6.43 1.15 9.73
C VAL A 293 6.20 -0.12 10.53
N SER A 294 7.22 -0.57 11.23
CA SER A 294 7.17 -1.77 12.06
C SER A 294 7.70 -1.49 13.46
N THR A 295 7.13 -2.18 14.45
CA THR A 295 7.61 -2.17 15.83
C THR A 295 7.96 -3.58 16.28
N GLY A 296 9.03 -3.70 17.02
CA GLY A 296 9.53 -4.96 17.53
C GLY A 296 9.62 -5.01 19.06
N GLN A 297 9.90 -6.21 19.57
CA GLN A 297 10.20 -6.42 20.99
C GLN A 297 11.56 -5.81 21.39
N ASP A 298 12.41 -5.50 20.41
CA ASP A 298 13.70 -4.83 20.55
C ASP A 298 13.59 -3.34 20.89
N GLN A 299 12.39 -2.85 21.21
CA GLN A 299 12.10 -1.45 21.53
C GLN A 299 12.47 -0.48 20.41
N LYS A 300 12.37 -0.94 19.17
CA LYS A 300 12.62 -0.12 17.99
C LYS A 300 11.35 0.04 17.17
N MET A 301 11.23 1.22 16.57
CA MET A 301 10.31 1.51 15.49
C MET A 301 11.16 1.73 14.24
N ASN A 302 10.99 0.88 13.25
CA ASN A 302 11.74 0.93 12.01
C ASN A 302 10.84 1.38 10.86
N VAL A 303 11.34 2.31 10.06
CA VAL A 303 10.71 2.77 8.81
C VAL A 303 11.48 2.13 7.65
N TRP A 304 10.76 1.37 6.82
CA TRP A 304 11.31 0.63 5.68
C TRP A 304 10.77 1.14 4.36
N ASP A 305 11.62 1.25 3.35
CA ASP A 305 11.20 1.37 1.96
C ASP A 305 10.99 -0.03 1.38
N ILE A 306 9.72 -0.38 1.08
CA ILE A 306 9.35 -1.72 0.58
C ILE A 306 9.85 -1.93 -0.86
N ARG A 307 10.00 -0.88 -1.66
CA ARG A 307 10.46 -1.02 -3.06
C ARG A 307 11.92 -1.40 -3.13
N MET A 308 12.73 -0.84 -2.23
CA MET A 308 14.16 -1.08 -2.16
C MET A 308 14.53 -2.13 -1.11
N TYR A 309 13.56 -2.57 -0.28
CA TYR A 309 13.77 -3.49 0.85
C TYR A 309 14.87 -3.02 1.80
N ARG A 310 14.89 -1.71 2.06
CA ARG A 310 15.91 -1.06 2.87
C ARG A 310 15.29 -0.35 4.06
N GLU A 311 15.97 -0.45 5.21
CA GLU A 311 15.67 0.38 6.37
C GLU A 311 16.10 1.83 6.07
N VAL A 312 15.16 2.76 6.25
CA VAL A 312 15.40 4.19 6.06
C VAL A 312 15.80 4.83 7.39
N HIS A 313 14.97 4.65 8.41
CA HIS A 313 15.19 5.18 9.74
C HIS A 313 14.81 4.17 10.82
N SER A 314 15.55 4.19 11.93
CA SER A 314 15.25 3.44 13.15
C SER A 314 15.16 4.40 14.33
N TYR A 315 14.10 4.28 15.10
CA TYR A 315 13.80 5.06 16.30
C TYR A 315 13.79 4.15 17.51
N SER A 316 14.44 4.57 18.58
CA SER A 316 14.40 3.84 19.85
C SER A 316 13.21 4.32 20.69
N CYS A 317 12.54 3.38 21.34
CA CYS A 317 11.33 3.60 22.12
C CYS A 317 11.54 3.08 23.54
N TYR A 318 10.87 3.67 24.52
CA TYR A 318 10.99 3.24 25.92
C TYR A 318 10.38 1.87 26.18
N GLN A 319 9.32 1.54 25.44
CA GLN A 319 8.62 0.26 25.52
C GLN A 319 8.37 -0.30 24.12
N PRO A 320 8.21 -1.63 23.99
CA PRO A 320 7.82 -2.23 22.72
C PRO A 320 6.46 -1.69 22.24
N GLY A 321 6.38 -1.22 21.00
CA GLY A 321 5.12 -0.74 20.43
C GLY A 321 4.13 -1.89 20.29
N ALA A 322 2.93 -1.74 20.86
CA ALA A 322 1.88 -2.75 20.80
C ALA A 322 1.14 -2.74 19.46
N SER A 323 0.86 -1.56 18.94
CA SER A 323 0.12 -1.36 17.69
C SER A 323 0.63 -0.13 16.94
N VAL A 324 0.63 -0.22 15.61
CA VAL A 324 0.99 0.86 14.69
C VAL A 324 -0.12 1.00 13.66
N ALA A 325 -0.47 2.24 13.33
CA ALA A 325 -1.38 2.56 12.25
C ALA A 325 -0.90 3.81 11.50
N ILE A 326 -1.10 3.83 10.18
CA ILE A 326 -0.76 4.97 9.32
C ILE A 326 -2.05 5.56 8.79
N SER A 327 -2.19 6.89 8.85
CA SER A 327 -3.34 7.60 8.31
C SER A 327 -3.23 7.79 6.79
N ASP A 328 -4.33 8.16 6.14
CA ASP A 328 -4.36 8.43 4.71
C ASP A 328 -3.42 9.58 4.30
N ARG A 329 -3.16 10.53 5.19
CA ARG A 329 -2.22 11.66 4.99
C ARG A 329 -0.80 11.39 5.53
N GLY A 330 -0.47 10.14 5.88
CA GLY A 330 0.87 9.72 6.29
C GLY A 330 1.23 10.00 7.75
N LEU A 331 0.28 10.38 8.60
CA LEU A 331 0.52 10.44 10.04
C LEU A 331 0.60 9.01 10.60
N THR A 332 1.62 8.73 11.39
CA THR A 332 1.84 7.42 11.98
C THR A 332 1.56 7.45 13.47
N ALA A 333 0.57 6.69 13.91
CA ALA A 333 0.27 6.51 15.32
C ALA A 333 0.89 5.21 15.85
N VAL A 334 1.52 5.28 17.01
CA VAL A 334 2.15 4.14 17.67
C VAL A 334 1.74 4.10 19.13
N GLY A 335 1.18 2.98 19.56
CA GLY A 335 0.82 2.73 20.95
C GLY A 335 1.96 2.05 21.71
N TRP A 336 2.41 2.65 22.79
CA TRP A 336 3.50 2.17 23.65
C TRP A 336 2.98 1.91 25.06
N GLY A 337 2.78 0.70 25.44
CA GLY A 337 2.30 0.41 26.78
C GLY A 337 1.05 1.22 27.15
N THR A 338 1.19 2.27 27.96
CA THR A 338 0.08 3.16 28.37
C THR A 338 0.04 4.49 27.64
N GLN A 339 0.97 4.74 26.75
CA GLN A 339 1.09 6.00 26.02
C GLN A 339 0.99 5.77 24.52
N MET A 340 0.58 6.78 23.80
CA MET A 340 0.54 6.82 22.35
C MET A 340 1.28 8.04 21.85
N SER A 341 1.96 7.89 20.73
CA SER A 341 2.61 8.97 20.01
C SER A 341 2.18 8.96 18.54
N VAL A 342 1.89 10.14 18.01
CA VAL A 342 1.62 10.36 16.60
C VAL A 342 2.83 11.07 16.00
N TRP A 343 3.29 10.60 14.87
CA TRP A 343 4.44 11.11 14.14
C TRP A 343 4.02 11.68 12.81
N ARG A 344 4.60 12.85 12.45
CA ARG A 344 4.40 13.50 11.15
C ARG A 344 5.71 13.56 10.40
N GLY A 345 5.67 13.42 9.06
CA GLY A 345 6.83 13.60 8.20
C GLY A 345 7.85 12.46 8.22
N LEU A 346 7.51 11.26 8.74
CA LEU A 346 8.42 10.12 8.72
C LEU A 346 8.80 9.69 7.30
N PHE A 347 7.88 9.85 6.35
CA PHE A 347 8.07 9.45 4.96
C PHE A 347 8.73 10.56 4.12
N ASP A 348 8.49 11.81 4.44
CA ASP A 348 9.12 12.96 3.79
C ASP A 348 10.61 13.04 4.12
N ALA A 349 10.96 12.81 5.38
CA ALA A 349 12.34 12.70 5.81
C ALA A 349 13.10 11.55 5.12
N ALA A 350 12.38 10.50 4.72
CA ALA A 350 12.95 9.38 3.97
C ALA A 350 13.34 9.73 2.53
N THR A 351 12.65 10.69 1.91
CA THR A 351 12.88 11.07 0.50
C THR A 351 13.89 12.20 0.32
N ALA A 352 14.11 13.04 1.34
CA ALA A 352 14.79 14.34 1.20
C ALA A 352 16.22 14.39 1.76
N ASP A 353 16.87 13.26 2.08
CA ASP A 353 18.15 13.23 2.83
C ASP A 353 18.11 14.10 4.12
N GLN A 354 16.90 14.46 4.55
CA GLN A 354 16.68 15.20 5.78
C GLN A 354 16.90 14.24 6.96
N GLY A 355 17.45 14.78 8.04
CA GLY A 355 17.70 14.00 9.25
C GLY A 355 16.42 13.39 9.85
N LYS A 356 16.59 12.46 10.79
CA LYS A 356 15.46 11.82 11.50
C LYS A 356 14.55 12.87 12.14
N VAL A 357 13.24 12.63 12.12
CA VAL A 357 12.26 13.41 12.87
C VAL A 357 12.56 13.27 14.36
N GLN A 358 12.81 14.38 15.06
CA GLN A 358 13.30 14.33 16.45
C GLN A 358 12.19 14.24 17.49
N SER A 359 10.99 14.74 17.18
CA SER A 359 9.88 14.80 18.14
C SER A 359 8.59 14.31 17.53
N PRO A 360 7.70 13.67 18.31
CA PRO A 360 6.38 13.33 17.86
C PRO A 360 5.55 14.59 17.59
N TYR A 361 4.57 14.46 16.71
CA TYR A 361 3.59 15.49 16.40
C TYR A 361 2.60 15.69 17.55
N MET A 362 2.08 14.59 18.09
CA MET A 362 1.15 14.60 19.21
C MET A 362 1.45 13.41 20.14
N ALA A 363 1.25 13.58 21.43
CA ALA A 363 1.34 12.52 22.42
C ALA A 363 0.03 12.48 23.23
N TRP A 364 -0.42 11.28 23.54
CA TRP A 364 -1.55 11.04 24.41
C TRP A 364 -1.19 9.94 25.41
N GLY A 365 -1.49 10.17 26.69
CA GLY A 365 -1.36 9.18 27.74
C GLY A 365 -2.74 8.82 28.26
N GLY A 366 -3.20 7.61 27.97
CA GLY A 366 -4.42 7.10 28.59
C GLY A 366 -4.20 6.91 30.09
N ASP A 367 -5.18 7.16 30.94
CA ASP A 367 -5.21 7.15 32.40
C ASP A 367 -4.55 5.90 33.08
N GLY A 368 -3.36 5.51 32.65
CA GLY A 368 -2.65 4.31 33.06
C GLY A 368 -3.09 3.02 32.36
N GLN A 369 -3.98 3.10 31.40
CA GLN A 369 -4.56 1.96 30.68
C GLN A 369 -3.65 1.48 29.57
N ARG A 370 -3.44 0.17 29.48
CA ARG A 370 -2.58 -0.43 28.46
C ARG A 370 -3.26 -0.42 27.10
N ILE A 371 -2.56 0.14 26.11
CA ILE A 371 -3.00 0.20 24.73
C ILE A 371 -2.73 -1.15 24.05
N GLU A 372 -3.75 -1.74 23.42
CA GLU A 372 -3.63 -2.98 22.66
C GLU A 372 -3.71 -2.75 21.16
N ASN A 373 -4.58 -1.83 20.71
CA ASN A 373 -4.83 -1.59 19.29
C ASN A 373 -5.04 -0.10 19.00
N VAL A 374 -4.56 0.34 17.85
CA VAL A 374 -4.69 1.71 17.34
C VAL A 374 -5.14 1.65 15.89
N ARG A 375 -6.17 2.41 15.50
CA ARG A 375 -6.69 2.49 14.13
C ARG A 375 -7.16 3.90 13.80
N TRP A 376 -6.87 4.35 12.59
CA TRP A 376 -7.39 5.60 12.07
C TRP A 376 -8.80 5.42 11.52
N CYS A 377 -9.64 6.41 11.75
CA CYS A 377 -10.92 6.52 11.07
C CYS A 377 -10.68 7.06 9.66
N PRO A 378 -11.15 6.39 8.60
CA PRO A 378 -11.07 6.94 7.26
C PRO A 378 -11.83 8.27 7.14
N TYR A 379 -11.27 9.21 6.37
CA TYR A 379 -11.86 10.52 6.03
C TYR A 379 -12.10 11.49 7.20
N GLU A 380 -11.70 11.14 8.41
CA GLU A 380 -11.91 11.95 9.60
C GLU A 380 -10.62 12.12 10.41
N ASP A 381 -10.53 13.24 11.12
CA ASP A 381 -9.40 13.54 12.01
C ASP A 381 -9.51 12.79 13.36
N VAL A 382 -9.84 11.52 13.30
CA VAL A 382 -10.11 10.69 14.47
C VAL A 382 -9.23 9.46 14.50
N LEU A 383 -8.62 9.25 15.66
CA LEU A 383 -7.86 8.06 15.98
C LEU A 383 -8.57 7.27 17.07
N GLY A 384 -8.91 6.04 16.78
CA GLY A 384 -9.40 5.11 17.77
C GLY A 384 -8.26 4.42 18.50
N VAL A 385 -8.40 4.26 19.80
CA VAL A 385 -7.47 3.57 20.69
C VAL A 385 -8.24 2.53 21.51
N GLY A 386 -7.93 1.26 21.28
CA GLY A 386 -8.45 0.16 22.10
C GLY A 386 -7.48 -0.14 23.23
N HIS A 387 -7.98 -0.18 24.45
CA HIS A 387 -7.18 -0.39 25.67
C HIS A 387 -7.82 -1.45 26.58
N ASP A 388 -7.16 -1.78 27.68
CA ASP A 388 -7.59 -2.83 28.59
C ASP A 388 -9.00 -2.58 29.18
N GLN A 389 -9.38 -1.32 29.35
CA GLN A 389 -10.63 -0.93 29.99
C GLN A 389 -11.69 -0.40 29.02
N GLY A 390 -11.44 -0.47 27.70
CA GLY A 390 -12.43 -0.02 26.73
C GLY A 390 -11.83 0.59 25.48
N PHE A 391 -12.45 1.68 25.05
CA PHE A 391 -12.13 2.39 23.81
C PHE A 391 -12.10 3.90 24.05
N ALA A 392 -11.10 4.55 23.48
CA ALA A 392 -10.99 6.01 23.45
C ALA A 392 -10.89 6.52 22.01
N SER A 393 -11.69 7.51 21.68
CA SER A 393 -11.63 8.24 20.43
C SER A 393 -10.91 9.56 20.65
N ILE A 394 -9.85 9.80 19.89
CA ILE A 394 -8.94 10.93 20.04
C ILE A 394 -8.95 11.76 18.77
N ILE A 395 -9.02 13.08 18.92
CA ILE A 395 -8.97 14.01 17.79
C ILE A 395 -7.50 14.30 17.47
N VAL A 396 -7.11 14.03 16.24
CA VAL A 396 -5.77 14.30 15.72
C VAL A 396 -5.90 15.18 14.48
N PRO A 397 -5.72 16.49 14.62
CA PRO A 397 -5.87 17.41 13.50
C PRO A 397 -4.95 17.06 12.33
N GLY A 398 -5.49 17.07 11.12
CA GLY A 398 -4.76 16.80 9.90
C GLY A 398 -4.54 15.32 9.57
N ALA A 399 -5.22 14.39 10.24
CA ALA A 399 -5.10 12.96 9.98
C ALA A 399 -5.96 12.46 8.81
N GLY A 400 -7.19 12.98 8.70
CA GLY A 400 -8.17 12.55 7.70
C GLY A 400 -7.91 13.16 6.33
N GLU A 401 -8.22 12.41 5.30
CA GLU A 401 -8.31 12.90 3.91
C GLU A 401 -9.76 13.34 3.65
N PRO A 402 -10.06 14.64 3.60
CA PRO A 402 -11.45 15.10 3.45
C PRO A 402 -12.03 14.84 2.06
N ASN A 403 -11.19 14.65 1.06
CA ASN A 403 -11.62 14.30 -0.29
C ASN A 403 -11.81 12.79 -0.41
N PHE A 404 -13.04 12.37 -0.57
CA PHE A 404 -13.38 10.99 -0.84
C PHE A 404 -13.93 10.83 -2.26
N ASP A 405 -13.63 9.68 -2.88
CA ASP A 405 -14.27 9.27 -4.13
C ASP A 405 -15.61 8.61 -3.79
N SER A 406 -16.71 9.30 -4.12
CA SER A 406 -18.06 8.83 -3.84
C SER A 406 -18.45 7.55 -4.60
N LEU A 407 -17.72 7.18 -5.64
CA LEU A 407 -17.90 5.93 -6.38
C LEU A 407 -17.20 4.75 -5.69
N GLU A 408 -16.16 5.03 -4.90
CA GLU A 408 -15.39 3.99 -4.21
C GLU A 408 -15.81 3.81 -2.75
N ALA A 409 -15.89 4.89 -2.00
CA ALA A 409 -16.30 4.87 -0.60
C ALA A 409 -16.97 6.19 -0.23
N ASN A 410 -18.30 6.18 -0.06
CA ASN A 410 -19.07 7.35 0.31
C ASN A 410 -19.48 7.29 1.79
N PRO A 411 -18.95 8.19 2.65
CA PRO A 411 -19.35 8.26 4.07
C PRO A 411 -20.83 8.61 4.30
N TYR A 412 -21.48 9.20 3.31
CA TYR A 412 -22.86 9.70 3.36
C TYR A 412 -23.82 8.88 2.47
N GLU A 413 -23.48 7.63 2.20
CA GLU A 413 -24.26 6.76 1.32
C GLU A 413 -25.65 6.43 1.89
N ASN A 414 -26.62 6.40 0.99
CA ASN A 414 -27.96 5.89 1.27
C ASN A 414 -28.01 4.36 1.06
N VAL A 415 -29.06 3.72 1.59
CA VAL A 415 -29.25 2.25 1.46
C VAL A 415 -29.22 1.78 0.00
N LYS A 416 -29.88 2.54 -0.92
CA LYS A 416 -29.87 2.22 -2.36
C LYS A 416 -28.49 2.35 -2.98
N GLN A 417 -27.77 3.43 -2.67
CA GLN A 417 -26.41 3.64 -3.15
C GLN A 417 -25.47 2.53 -2.66
N ARG A 418 -25.62 2.10 -1.41
CA ARG A 418 -24.84 0.98 -0.86
C ARG A 418 -25.11 -0.32 -1.62
N GLN A 419 -26.38 -0.64 -1.92
CA GLN A 419 -26.74 -1.83 -2.70
C GLN A 419 -26.16 -1.77 -4.13
N GLU A 420 -26.25 -0.60 -4.78
CA GLU A 420 -25.66 -0.40 -6.12
C GLU A 420 -24.13 -0.50 -6.08
N ALA A 421 -23.48 0.10 -5.07
CA ALA A 421 -22.04 0.01 -4.87
C ALA A 421 -21.57 -1.44 -4.62
N GLU A 422 -22.34 -2.23 -3.87
CA GLU A 422 -22.06 -3.65 -3.64
C GLU A 422 -22.13 -4.46 -4.95
N VAL A 423 -23.18 -4.28 -5.74
CA VAL A 423 -23.32 -4.93 -7.04
C VAL A 423 -22.17 -4.52 -7.96
N HIS A 424 -21.84 -3.21 -8.00
CA HIS A 424 -20.74 -2.71 -8.82
C HIS A 424 -19.38 -3.29 -8.38
N SER A 425 -19.12 -3.35 -7.08
CA SER A 425 -17.87 -3.91 -6.55
C SER A 425 -17.73 -5.41 -6.82
N LEU A 426 -18.84 -6.16 -6.79
CA LEU A 426 -18.86 -7.59 -7.18
C LEU A 426 -18.60 -7.78 -8.68
N LEU A 427 -19.16 -6.92 -9.54
CA LEU A 427 -18.93 -6.98 -10.99
C LEU A 427 -17.48 -6.58 -11.36
N THR A 428 -16.89 -5.66 -10.63
CA THR A 428 -15.51 -5.19 -10.85
C THR A 428 -14.47 -5.94 -10.01
N LYS A 429 -14.87 -7.03 -9.35
CA LYS A 429 -14.01 -7.85 -8.51
C LYS A 429 -12.75 -8.30 -9.24
N LEU A 430 -11.59 -8.06 -8.65
CA LEU A 430 -10.31 -8.50 -9.18
C LEU A 430 -10.03 -9.96 -8.82
N GLN A 431 -9.47 -10.70 -9.77
CA GLN A 431 -9.10 -12.09 -9.53
C GLN A 431 -7.87 -12.20 -8.60
N PRO A 432 -7.79 -13.23 -7.75
CA PRO A 432 -6.64 -13.45 -6.87
C PRO A 432 -5.31 -13.54 -7.61
N ASP A 433 -5.33 -14.05 -8.85
CA ASP A 433 -4.14 -14.22 -9.71
C ASP A 433 -3.47 -12.90 -10.10
N MET A 434 -4.18 -11.79 -9.98
CA MET A 434 -3.66 -10.44 -10.27
C MET A 434 -2.81 -9.86 -9.14
N ILE A 435 -2.78 -10.49 -7.96
CA ILE A 435 -1.98 -10.02 -6.81
C ILE A 435 -0.50 -10.28 -7.06
N SER A 436 0.26 -9.22 -7.34
CA SER A 436 1.69 -9.25 -7.63
C SER A 436 2.43 -8.11 -6.93
N LEU A 437 3.77 -8.21 -6.84
CA LEU A 437 4.61 -7.16 -6.22
C LEU A 437 4.48 -5.81 -6.93
N ASP A 438 4.43 -5.83 -8.25
CA ASP A 438 4.20 -4.62 -9.07
C ASP A 438 2.90 -4.78 -9.87
N PRO A 439 1.78 -4.22 -9.40
CA PRO A 439 0.51 -4.28 -10.12
C PRO A 439 0.53 -3.53 -11.45
N ASN A 440 1.49 -2.62 -11.66
CA ASN A 440 1.64 -1.88 -12.92
C ASN A 440 2.17 -2.75 -14.08
N ILE A 441 2.55 -4.00 -13.82
CA ILE A 441 2.91 -4.96 -14.89
C ILE A 441 1.69 -5.27 -15.75
N ILE A 442 0.50 -5.29 -15.15
CA ILE A 442 -0.76 -5.52 -15.87
C ILE A 442 -1.03 -4.34 -16.79
N GLY A 443 -1.14 -4.61 -18.10
CA GLY A 443 -1.33 -3.58 -19.13
C GLY A 443 -0.06 -2.93 -19.68
N LYS A 444 1.13 -3.28 -19.18
CA LYS A 444 2.39 -2.92 -19.84
C LYS A 444 2.70 -3.91 -20.96
N LEU A 445 3.18 -3.40 -22.09
CA LEU A 445 3.74 -4.24 -23.13
C LEU A 445 4.95 -4.99 -22.55
N ASP A 446 5.03 -6.30 -22.79
CA ASP A 446 6.17 -7.12 -22.38
C ASP A 446 7.42 -6.73 -23.18
N THR A 447 8.20 -5.81 -22.63
CA THR A 447 9.48 -5.36 -23.23
C THR A 447 10.59 -6.39 -23.09
N ILE A 448 10.38 -7.45 -22.29
CA ILE A 448 11.36 -8.53 -22.12
C ILE A 448 11.46 -9.34 -23.41
N ASN A 449 10.36 -9.54 -24.12
CA ASN A 449 10.38 -10.19 -25.42
C ASN A 449 11.11 -9.36 -26.46
N ASP A 450 10.97 -8.05 -26.49
CA ASP A 450 11.69 -7.18 -27.43
C ASP A 450 13.20 -7.21 -27.18
N LYS A 451 13.64 -7.18 -25.94
CA LYS A 451 15.07 -7.32 -25.60
C LYS A 451 15.60 -8.69 -25.97
N LYS A 452 14.86 -9.76 -25.68
CA LYS A 452 15.22 -11.13 -26.10
C LYS A 452 15.21 -11.27 -27.62
N VAL A 453 14.19 -10.71 -28.29
CA VAL A 453 14.12 -10.71 -29.76
C VAL A 453 15.24 -9.90 -30.38
N GLN A 454 15.63 -8.76 -29.82
CA GLN A 454 16.80 -8.00 -30.27
C GLN A 454 18.11 -8.75 -29.98
N GLU A 455 18.23 -9.44 -28.84
CA GLU A 455 19.36 -10.29 -28.52
C GLU A 455 19.45 -11.51 -29.46
N TYR A 456 18.31 -12.02 -29.94
CA TYR A 456 18.26 -13.11 -30.95
C TYR A 456 18.47 -12.59 -32.38
N ARG A 457 18.08 -11.35 -32.69
CA ARG A 457 18.30 -10.74 -34.03
C ARG A 457 19.74 -10.38 -34.30
N ASN A 458 20.54 -10.13 -33.25
CA ASN A 458 21.98 -9.81 -33.36
C ASN A 458 22.86 -10.87 -32.66
N PRO A 459 22.84 -12.15 -33.12
CA PRO A 459 23.72 -13.18 -32.56
C PRO A 459 25.20 -12.86 -32.78
N GLU A 460 25.56 -12.16 -33.86
CA GLU A 460 26.94 -11.73 -34.18
C GLU A 460 27.52 -10.79 -33.10
N GLN A 461 26.74 -9.88 -32.52
CA GLN A 461 27.23 -9.01 -31.43
C GLN A 461 27.56 -9.79 -30.15
N LYS A 462 26.87 -10.91 -29.87
CA LYS A 462 27.21 -11.79 -28.75
C LYS A 462 28.42 -12.65 -29.04
N GLU A 463 28.61 -13.08 -30.30
CA GLU A 463 29.80 -13.81 -30.71
C GLU A 463 31.05 -12.93 -30.64
N ASP A 464 30.98 -11.68 -31.08
CA ASP A 464 32.05 -10.70 -30.97
C ASP A 464 32.42 -10.37 -29.51
N HIS A 465 31.44 -10.26 -28.63
CA HIS A 465 31.70 -10.02 -27.21
C HIS A 465 32.27 -11.26 -26.51
N MET A 466 31.83 -12.45 -26.89
CA MET A 466 32.36 -13.72 -26.41
C MET A 466 33.76 -14.00 -27.00
N GLU A 467 34.02 -13.60 -28.23
CA GLU A 467 35.35 -13.66 -28.80
C GLU A 467 36.34 -12.65 -28.16
N LYS A 468 35.86 -11.43 -27.87
CA LYS A 468 36.64 -10.44 -27.10
C LYS A 468 36.94 -10.92 -25.68
N LEU A 469 36.03 -11.64 -25.03
CA LEU A 469 36.24 -12.27 -23.72
C LEU A 469 37.15 -13.50 -23.81
N LYS A 470 37.06 -14.31 -24.88
CA LYS A 470 37.98 -15.42 -25.15
C LYS A 470 39.40 -14.91 -25.41
N ASN A 471 39.55 -13.78 -26.08
CA ASN A 471 40.86 -13.20 -26.38
C ASN A 471 41.48 -12.44 -25.21
N ARG A 472 40.69 -11.89 -24.28
CA ARG A 472 41.20 -11.23 -23.05
C ARG A 472 41.95 -12.17 -22.10
N GLY A 473 41.60 -13.47 -22.07
CA GLY A 473 42.32 -14.49 -21.26
C GLY A 473 43.56 -15.10 -21.93
N ARG A 474 43.86 -14.72 -23.18
CA ARG A 474 44.91 -15.32 -23.99
C ARG A 474 46.21 -14.51 -24.09
N GLY A 475 46.41 -13.55 -23.19
CA GLY A 475 47.70 -12.84 -23.12
C GLY A 475 48.86 -13.80 -23.02
N ARG A 476 49.90 -13.57 -23.83
CA ARG A 476 51.13 -14.38 -23.93
C ARG A 476 51.81 -14.65 -22.57
N ASN A 477 51.42 -13.90 -21.54
CA ASN A 477 52.00 -13.87 -20.20
C ASN A 477 51.05 -14.23 -19.06
N SER A 478 49.90 -14.89 -19.31
CA SER A 478 49.02 -15.29 -18.20
C SER A 478 49.76 -16.25 -17.26
N ALA A 479 49.55 -16.12 -15.94
CA ALA A 479 50.17 -16.92 -14.89
C ALA A 479 50.00 -18.43 -15.14
N LEU A 480 48.85 -18.83 -15.64
CA LEU A 480 48.53 -20.22 -15.99
C LEU A 480 49.36 -20.73 -17.17
N ARG A 481 49.60 -19.91 -18.21
CA ARG A 481 50.47 -20.26 -19.34
C ARG A 481 51.95 -20.31 -18.95
N LYS A 482 52.43 -19.42 -18.05
CA LYS A 482 53.76 -19.49 -17.47
C LYS A 482 53.96 -20.79 -16.68
N TYR A 483 52.95 -21.18 -15.91
CA TYR A 483 52.99 -22.43 -15.15
C TYR A 483 53.02 -23.67 -16.05
N LEU A 484 52.16 -23.71 -17.09
CA LEU A 484 52.10 -24.82 -18.05
C LEU A 484 53.38 -24.93 -18.92
N ARG A 485 53.99 -23.80 -19.30
CA ARG A 485 55.29 -23.78 -19.99
C ARG A 485 56.43 -24.32 -19.11
N LYS A 486 56.43 -24.02 -17.81
CA LYS A 486 57.38 -24.58 -16.85
C LYS A 486 57.24 -26.09 -16.69
N LYS A 487 56.04 -26.65 -16.87
CA LYS A 487 55.77 -28.09 -16.80
C LYS A 487 55.95 -28.86 -18.11
N GLY A 488 56.50 -28.26 -19.17
CA GLY A 488 56.83 -28.92 -20.45
C GLY A 488 55.63 -29.17 -21.38
N GLY A 489 54.42 -28.69 -21.03
CA GLY A 489 53.21 -28.84 -21.85
C GLY A 489 53.12 -27.77 -22.93
N ARG A 490 53.48 -28.05 -24.17
CA ARG A 490 53.38 -27.08 -25.28
C ARG A 490 51.96 -26.82 -25.79
N ASN A 491 51.01 -27.75 -25.64
CA ASN A 491 49.62 -27.65 -26.12
C ASN A 491 48.66 -28.37 -25.16
N VAL A 492 48.49 -27.86 -23.94
CA VAL A 492 47.47 -28.40 -23.03
C VAL A 492 46.15 -27.78 -23.39
N ILE A 493 45.35 -28.54 -24.08
CA ILE A 493 43.93 -28.27 -24.27
C ILE A 493 43.25 -28.67 -22.95
N ASP A 494 42.61 -27.72 -22.29
CA ASP A 494 41.85 -28.00 -21.06
C ASP A 494 40.58 -28.77 -21.45
N GLU A 495 40.59 -30.10 -21.32
CA GLU A 495 39.48 -30.98 -21.67
C GLU A 495 38.20 -30.65 -20.93
N LYS A 496 38.31 -30.20 -19.66
CA LYS A 496 37.14 -29.78 -18.88
C LYS A 496 36.50 -28.53 -19.48
N ARG A 497 37.30 -27.62 -20.00
CA ARG A 497 36.83 -26.39 -20.64
C ARG A 497 36.20 -26.67 -22.01
N LEU A 498 36.79 -27.58 -22.78
CA LEU A 498 36.20 -28.06 -24.03
C LEU A 498 34.84 -28.74 -23.80
N LYS A 499 34.76 -29.65 -22.82
CA LYS A 499 33.51 -30.28 -22.43
C LYS A 499 32.45 -29.25 -21.95
N ALA A 500 32.86 -28.24 -21.20
CA ALA A 500 31.97 -27.16 -20.77
C ALA A 500 31.50 -26.26 -21.95
N GLU A 501 32.37 -26.02 -22.92
CA GLU A 501 32.02 -25.26 -24.14
C GLU A 501 31.11 -26.06 -25.08
N THR A 502 31.30 -27.38 -25.21
CA THR A 502 30.41 -28.25 -26.00
C THR A 502 29.04 -28.35 -25.36
N LEU A 503 28.95 -28.55 -24.04
CA LEU A 503 27.68 -28.56 -23.30
C LEU A 503 26.94 -27.22 -23.43
N ARG A 504 27.63 -26.09 -23.39
CA ARG A 504 27.03 -24.76 -23.59
C ARG A 504 26.50 -24.59 -25.02
N LYS A 505 27.21 -25.09 -26.04
CA LYS A 505 26.77 -25.07 -27.43
C LYS A 505 25.55 -25.96 -27.64
N GLU A 506 25.52 -27.14 -27.05
CA GLU A 506 24.38 -28.06 -27.11
C GLU A 506 23.18 -27.48 -26.41
N HIS A 507 23.34 -26.86 -25.24
CA HIS A 507 22.24 -26.19 -24.53
C HIS A 507 21.70 -25.00 -25.31
N ALA A 508 22.54 -24.21 -25.95
CA ALA A 508 22.14 -23.11 -26.82
C ALA A 508 21.43 -23.60 -28.11
N ALA A 509 21.84 -24.75 -28.65
CA ALA A 509 21.17 -25.37 -29.79
C ALA A 509 19.78 -25.90 -29.39
N ARG A 510 19.67 -26.61 -28.26
CA ARG A 510 18.37 -27.10 -27.74
C ARG A 510 17.40 -25.98 -27.43
N THR A 511 17.87 -24.86 -26.88
CA THR A 511 17.00 -23.68 -26.65
C THR A 511 16.58 -23.02 -27.96
N LYS A 512 17.43 -22.97 -28.99
CA LYS A 512 17.05 -22.50 -30.33
C LYS A 512 16.02 -23.40 -31.00
N ASP A 513 16.16 -24.71 -30.87
CA ASP A 513 15.22 -25.69 -31.45
C ASP A 513 13.87 -25.67 -30.70
N ARG A 514 13.88 -25.52 -29.37
CA ARG A 514 12.68 -25.35 -28.57
C ARG A 514 11.91 -24.08 -28.95
N LEU A 515 12.59 -22.96 -29.14
CA LEU A 515 11.99 -21.70 -29.59
C LEU A 515 11.50 -21.76 -31.05
N LYS A 516 12.12 -22.58 -31.92
CA LYS A 516 11.61 -22.84 -33.24
C LYS A 516 10.32 -23.69 -33.22
N GLN A 517 10.24 -24.69 -32.34
CA GLN A 517 9.03 -25.50 -32.11
C GLN A 517 7.90 -24.65 -31.53
N GLU A 518 8.16 -23.82 -30.50
CA GLU A 518 7.18 -22.89 -29.94
C GLU A 518 6.66 -21.87 -30.97
N ARG A 519 7.46 -21.51 -31.99
CA ARG A 519 7.01 -20.67 -33.12
C ARG A 519 6.18 -21.43 -34.14
N GLN A 520 6.37 -22.74 -34.29
CA GLN A 520 5.57 -23.60 -35.18
C GLN A 520 4.21 -23.96 -34.58
N ASP A 521 4.10 -23.93 -33.23
CA ASP A 521 2.87 -24.20 -32.50
C ASP A 521 1.93 -22.98 -32.33
N LEU A 522 2.25 -21.86 -32.96
CA LEU A 522 1.32 -20.77 -33.14
C LEU A 522 0.14 -21.24 -33.97
N GLY A 523 -1.02 -21.45 -33.31
CA GLY A 523 -2.22 -21.94 -33.93
C GLY A 523 -2.60 -21.19 -35.21
N PRO A 524 -3.53 -21.76 -36.02
CA PRO A 524 -3.78 -21.34 -37.41
C PRO A 524 -4.17 -19.86 -37.59
N ALA A 525 -4.61 -19.21 -36.52
CA ALA A 525 -4.94 -17.77 -36.52
C ALA A 525 -3.72 -16.85 -36.44
N LEU A 526 -2.66 -17.24 -35.71
CA LEU A 526 -1.47 -16.41 -35.47
C LEU A 526 -0.33 -16.74 -36.45
N SER A 527 -0.32 -17.89 -37.07
CA SER A 527 0.68 -18.28 -38.09
C SER A 527 0.68 -17.37 -39.33
N ARG A 528 -0.42 -16.65 -39.59
CA ARG A 528 -0.53 -15.67 -40.70
C ARG A 528 0.28 -14.40 -40.46
N PHE A 529 0.67 -14.12 -39.23
CA PHE A 529 1.44 -12.93 -38.84
C PHE A 529 2.94 -13.23 -38.56
N ALA A 530 3.34 -14.48 -38.65
CA ALA A 530 4.72 -14.92 -38.50
C ALA A 530 5.47 -14.89 -39.83
N LYS A 531 5.69 -13.66 -40.35
CA LYS A 531 6.63 -13.43 -41.47
C LYS A 531 7.86 -12.73 -40.96
#